data_95d6bd82ed843e72a79ae7a1880e605b
#
_entry.id   95d6bd82ed843e72a79ae7a1880e605b
#
_cell.length_a   1.000
_cell.length_b   1.000
_cell.length_c   1.000
_cell.angle_alpha   90.00
_cell.angle_beta   90.00
_cell.angle_gamma   90.00
#
_symmetry.space_group_name_H-M   'P 1'
#
loop_
_entity.id
_entity.type
_entity.pdbx_description
1 polymer ?
#
loop_
_entity_poly.entity_id
_entity_poly.type
_entity_poly.pdbx_seq_one_letter_code
_entity_poly.pdbx_strand_id
1 'polypeptide(L)'
;MKNRDRLVLVTVIAFGLAMRAPIVTIPLIIDQLARQLKTAVGNLGILTTIPLIMFLLFSIVVAKEMTRFGLRRALNFGLTALVLGALLRLDVAWPMLLLGTVLVGLGITHLNVLTPSVVATYEPDHTAFYTTAYSLAIMVGSSVFSLLTHPLSSTFGWWSVLVVLLMLTMFPWLMWILFRLPVPVRSQAKRADNQSVKSIYEPDLKTTAAPLWQNRYAWCCLLMFGTQSLINYTLVAWLPELMRFNGISGGQISIVLAMYSAAGMPVSLLLPRFLETATHRSQIIMSIVVGLLTLLAAVLMFWQSSMPLVYWYYLSIITGAMTAFYFIMALTTFPLKTISPTRTAQLSGLTQSGGYLIASFGPALYGLAFKSSPLGIMQIWCFAIVIVLCTLASFVVIKMPKI
;
A
#
# COMPACT_ATOMS: atom_id res chain seq x y z
N MET A 1 -13.60 -22.13 -15.39
CA MET A 1 -12.78 -20.99 -15.86
C MET A 1 -12.09 -21.38 -17.16
N LYS A 2 -12.25 -20.58 -18.21
CA LYS A 2 -11.53 -20.75 -19.48
C LYS A 2 -10.03 -20.49 -19.23
N ASN A 3 -9.13 -21.02 -20.08
CA ASN A 3 -7.66 -20.82 -19.90
C ASN A 3 -7.28 -19.33 -19.78
N ARG A 4 -8.00 -18.44 -20.46
CA ARG A 4 -7.83 -16.99 -20.38
C ARG A 4 -8.08 -16.46 -18.97
N ASP A 5 -9.20 -16.84 -18.34
CA ASP A 5 -9.61 -16.34 -17.01
C ASP A 5 -8.59 -16.75 -15.95
N ARG A 6 -8.06 -17.98 -16.04
CA ARG A 6 -6.97 -18.46 -15.18
C ARG A 6 -5.71 -17.62 -15.36
N LEU A 7 -5.36 -17.28 -16.60
CA LEU A 7 -4.17 -16.47 -16.89
C LEU A 7 -4.31 -15.05 -16.35
N VAL A 8 -5.48 -14.42 -16.48
CA VAL A 8 -5.78 -13.11 -15.88
C VAL A 8 -5.67 -13.18 -14.36
N LEU A 9 -6.23 -14.22 -13.73
CA LEU A 9 -6.17 -14.42 -12.28
C LEU A 9 -4.72 -14.54 -11.79
N VAL A 10 -3.92 -15.41 -12.43
CA VAL A 10 -2.50 -15.57 -12.06
C VAL A 10 -1.73 -14.26 -12.25
N THR A 11 -2.02 -13.51 -13.32
CA THR A 11 -1.37 -12.22 -13.59
C THR A 11 -1.67 -11.19 -12.49
N VAL A 12 -2.94 -11.02 -12.10
CA VAL A 12 -3.30 -10.04 -11.05
C VAL A 12 -2.79 -10.46 -9.67
N ILE A 13 -2.74 -11.77 -9.38
CA ILE A 13 -2.10 -12.30 -8.16
C ILE A 13 -0.60 -12.00 -8.18
N ALA A 14 0.10 -12.26 -9.30
CA ALA A 14 1.52 -11.96 -9.45
C ALA A 14 1.82 -10.46 -9.28
N PHE A 15 0.96 -9.59 -9.82
CA PHE A 15 1.05 -8.15 -9.60
C PHE A 15 0.91 -7.82 -8.11
N GLY A 16 -0.09 -8.39 -7.42
CA GLY A 16 -0.30 -8.19 -5.97
C GLY A 16 0.92 -8.57 -5.14
N LEU A 17 1.50 -9.74 -5.38
CA LEU A 17 2.72 -10.20 -4.70
C LEU A 17 3.90 -9.25 -4.93
N ALA A 18 4.11 -8.80 -6.18
CA ALA A 18 5.22 -7.91 -6.54
C ALA A 18 5.06 -6.47 -6.01
N MET A 19 3.84 -6.01 -5.72
CA MET A 19 3.60 -4.66 -5.22
C MET A 19 4.14 -4.42 -3.81
N ARG A 20 4.11 -5.43 -2.93
CA ARG A 20 4.35 -5.21 -1.51
C ARG A 20 5.67 -5.80 -1.01
N ALA A 21 6.09 -6.96 -1.52
CA ALA A 21 7.29 -7.63 -1.08
C ALA A 21 8.55 -6.73 -1.10
N PRO A 22 8.83 -5.95 -2.19
CA PRO A 22 10.02 -5.09 -2.23
C PRO A 22 10.01 -3.93 -1.21
N ILE A 23 8.86 -3.63 -0.62
CA ILE A 23 8.71 -2.57 0.40
C ILE A 23 8.93 -3.14 1.80
N VAL A 24 8.33 -4.29 2.11
CA VAL A 24 8.36 -4.85 3.47
C VAL A 24 9.67 -5.57 3.81
N THR A 25 10.41 -6.03 2.83
CA THR A 25 11.66 -6.79 3.05
C THR A 25 12.86 -5.90 3.32
N ILE A 26 12.97 -4.71 2.72
CA ILE A 26 14.12 -3.81 2.89
C ILE A 26 14.34 -3.41 4.37
N PRO A 27 13.31 -3.03 5.15
CA PRO A 27 13.48 -2.73 6.57
C PRO A 27 14.02 -3.92 7.40
N LEU A 28 13.75 -5.16 6.98
CA LEU A 28 14.20 -6.36 7.69
C LEU A 28 15.69 -6.65 7.52
N ILE A 29 16.31 -6.13 6.45
CA ILE A 29 17.75 -6.27 6.17
C ILE A 29 18.51 -4.95 6.28
N ILE A 30 17.87 -3.89 6.81
CA ILE A 30 18.38 -2.52 6.78
C ILE A 30 19.67 -2.35 7.58
N ASP A 31 19.83 -3.06 8.70
CA ASP A 31 21.05 -3.04 9.51
C ASP A 31 22.24 -3.74 8.80
N GLN A 32 21.96 -4.78 8.01
CA GLN A 32 22.95 -5.47 7.20
C GLN A 32 23.41 -4.57 6.04
N LEU A 33 22.48 -3.86 5.38
CA LEU A 33 22.77 -2.85 4.38
C LEU A 33 23.57 -1.67 4.97
N ALA A 34 23.22 -1.22 6.18
CA ALA A 34 23.91 -0.15 6.86
C ALA A 34 25.39 -0.50 7.15
N ARG A 35 25.65 -1.73 7.60
CA ARG A 35 27.01 -2.25 7.78
C ARG A 35 27.79 -2.30 6.47
N GLN A 36 27.17 -2.79 5.40
CA GLN A 36 27.81 -2.87 4.07
C GLN A 36 28.16 -1.49 3.53
N LEU A 37 27.27 -0.52 3.67
CA LEU A 37 27.44 0.85 3.20
C LEU A 37 28.24 1.74 4.18
N LYS A 38 28.65 1.20 5.33
CA LYS A 38 29.38 1.93 6.41
C LYS A 38 28.65 3.22 6.81
N THR A 39 27.32 3.17 6.95
CA THR A 39 26.46 4.31 7.28
C THR A 39 25.55 4.01 8.46
N ALA A 40 24.98 5.04 9.07
CA ALA A 40 23.98 4.85 10.14
C ALA A 40 22.65 4.36 9.56
N VAL A 41 21.97 3.44 10.26
CA VAL A 41 20.66 2.89 9.89
C VAL A 41 19.62 4.00 9.61
N GLY A 42 19.61 5.07 10.43
CA GLY A 42 18.72 6.21 10.24
C GLY A 42 18.86 6.91 8.88
N ASN A 43 20.04 6.88 8.23
CA ASN A 43 20.20 7.44 6.89
C ASN A 43 19.50 6.60 5.81
N LEU A 44 19.30 5.31 6.09
CA LEU A 44 18.63 4.37 5.16
C LEU A 44 17.12 4.47 5.17
N GLY A 45 16.52 5.24 6.10
CA GLY A 45 15.08 5.50 6.13
C GLY A 45 14.55 6.10 4.82
N ILE A 46 15.41 6.78 4.05
CA ILE A 46 15.06 7.30 2.73
C ILE A 46 14.67 6.18 1.74
N LEU A 47 15.24 4.98 1.86
CA LEU A 47 14.92 3.84 1.00
C LEU A 47 13.44 3.39 1.15
N THR A 48 12.83 3.65 2.31
CA THR A 48 11.42 3.34 2.57
C THR A 48 10.50 4.52 2.23
N THR A 49 11.04 5.74 2.19
CA THR A 49 10.31 6.96 1.84
C THR A 49 10.20 7.16 0.32
N ILE A 50 11.23 6.81 -0.45
CA ILE A 50 11.26 6.97 -1.91
C ILE A 50 10.05 6.35 -2.60
N PRO A 51 9.60 5.10 -2.33
CA PRO A 51 8.40 4.55 -2.96
C PRO A 51 7.16 5.41 -2.74
N LEU A 52 6.99 6.00 -1.56
CA LEU A 52 5.85 6.88 -1.25
C LEU A 52 5.90 8.18 -2.06
N ILE A 53 7.11 8.74 -2.23
CA ILE A 53 7.33 9.91 -3.09
C ILE A 53 6.98 9.55 -4.54
N MET A 54 7.35 8.37 -5.01
CA MET A 54 6.99 7.90 -6.35
C MET A 54 5.47 7.76 -6.51
N PHE A 55 4.77 7.21 -5.52
CA PHE A 55 3.31 7.13 -5.51
C PHE A 55 2.67 8.53 -5.60
N LEU A 56 3.16 9.47 -4.82
CA LEU A 56 2.68 10.85 -4.84
C LEU A 56 2.86 11.50 -6.21
N LEU A 57 4.08 11.47 -6.74
CA LEU A 57 4.45 12.23 -7.94
C LEU A 57 3.92 11.60 -9.23
N PHE A 58 3.96 10.27 -9.31
CA PHE A 58 3.75 9.56 -10.58
C PHE A 58 2.36 8.94 -10.73
N SER A 59 1.51 8.84 -9.70
CA SER A 59 0.17 8.24 -9.86
C SER A 59 -0.68 8.96 -10.92
N ILE A 60 -0.64 10.29 -10.95
CA ILE A 60 -1.34 11.09 -11.98
C ILE A 60 -0.69 10.92 -13.36
N VAL A 61 0.65 10.85 -13.41
CA VAL A 61 1.41 10.66 -14.65
C VAL A 61 1.07 9.30 -15.27
N VAL A 62 1.09 8.24 -14.49
CA VAL A 62 0.73 6.87 -14.91
C VAL A 62 -0.70 6.81 -15.48
N ALA A 63 -1.66 7.49 -14.83
CA ALA A 63 -3.02 7.56 -15.36
C ALA A 63 -3.07 8.27 -16.73
N LYS A 64 -2.29 9.34 -16.92
CA LYS A 64 -2.15 10.02 -18.21
C LYS A 64 -1.44 9.16 -19.26
N GLU A 65 -0.39 8.42 -18.87
CA GLU A 65 0.29 7.46 -19.76
C GLU A 65 -0.66 6.39 -20.27
N MET A 66 -1.50 5.84 -19.40
CA MET A 66 -2.52 4.87 -19.80
C MET A 66 -3.47 5.44 -20.85
N THR A 67 -3.92 6.69 -20.71
CA THR A 67 -4.81 7.33 -21.69
C THR A 67 -4.12 7.62 -23.01
N ARG A 68 -2.83 8.00 -22.99
CA ARG A 68 -2.06 8.37 -24.19
C ARG A 68 -1.51 7.19 -24.96
N PHE A 69 -0.93 6.20 -24.26
CA PHE A 69 -0.20 5.09 -24.87
C PHE A 69 -0.93 3.75 -24.76
N GLY A 70 -2.02 3.70 -23.98
CA GLY A 70 -2.81 2.49 -23.70
C GLY A 70 -2.24 1.65 -22.55
N LEU A 71 -3.14 0.87 -21.93
CA LEU A 71 -2.88 0.05 -20.74
C LEU A 71 -1.64 -0.85 -20.87
N ARG A 72 -1.48 -1.50 -22.04
CA ARG A 72 -0.40 -2.46 -22.25
C ARG A 72 0.97 -1.83 -22.23
N ARG A 73 1.14 -0.67 -22.92
CA ARG A 73 2.44 0.03 -22.99
C ARG A 73 2.80 0.63 -21.62
N ALA A 74 1.82 1.23 -20.92
CA ALA A 74 2.03 1.76 -19.59
C ALA A 74 2.46 0.67 -18.60
N LEU A 75 1.82 -0.51 -18.63
CA LEU A 75 2.24 -1.65 -17.80
C LEU A 75 3.61 -2.21 -18.19
N ASN A 76 3.94 -2.30 -19.47
CA ASN A 76 5.28 -2.71 -19.91
C ASN A 76 6.35 -1.78 -19.33
N PHE A 77 6.13 -0.47 -19.39
CA PHE A 77 7.05 0.51 -18.83
C PHE A 77 7.21 0.33 -17.31
N GLY A 78 6.09 0.25 -16.57
CA GLY A 78 6.13 0.06 -15.12
C GLY A 78 6.78 -1.24 -14.67
N LEU A 79 6.45 -2.36 -15.31
CA LEU A 79 7.04 -3.66 -15.00
C LEU A 79 8.53 -3.73 -15.35
N THR A 80 8.94 -3.11 -16.47
CA THR A 80 10.36 -3.00 -16.85
C THR A 80 11.12 -2.15 -15.85
N ALA A 81 10.56 -1.00 -15.42
CA ALA A 81 11.15 -0.17 -14.37
C ALA A 81 11.30 -0.95 -13.06
N LEU A 82 10.29 -1.75 -12.68
CA LEU A 82 10.33 -2.59 -11.48
C LEU A 82 11.48 -3.61 -11.51
N VAL A 83 11.64 -4.32 -12.63
CA VAL A 83 12.72 -5.32 -12.80
C VAL A 83 14.08 -4.66 -12.84
N LEU A 84 14.25 -3.59 -13.63
CA LEU A 84 15.51 -2.84 -13.67
C LEU A 84 15.89 -2.27 -12.31
N GLY A 85 14.92 -1.75 -11.57
CA GLY A 85 15.13 -1.26 -10.22
C GLY A 85 15.55 -2.37 -9.25
N ALA A 86 14.93 -3.55 -9.33
CA ALA A 86 15.32 -4.71 -8.53
C ALA A 86 16.74 -5.20 -8.90
N LEU A 87 17.09 -5.18 -10.18
CA LEU A 87 18.44 -5.54 -10.68
C LEU A 87 19.51 -4.56 -10.17
N LEU A 88 19.27 -3.25 -10.26
CA LEU A 88 20.19 -2.23 -9.75
C LEU A 88 20.43 -2.32 -8.25
N ARG A 89 19.45 -2.78 -7.47
CA ARG A 89 19.61 -2.99 -6.03
C ARG A 89 20.59 -4.12 -5.67
N LEU A 90 20.96 -4.99 -6.61
CA LEU A 90 21.99 -6.01 -6.39
C LEU A 90 23.38 -5.41 -6.26
N ASP A 91 23.63 -4.28 -6.92
CA ASP A 91 24.82 -3.48 -6.67
C ASP A 91 24.54 -2.53 -5.48
N VAL A 92 25.17 -2.84 -4.35
CA VAL A 92 24.95 -2.11 -3.08
C VAL A 92 25.87 -0.89 -2.99
N ALA A 93 26.22 -0.28 -4.11
CA ALA A 93 26.71 1.09 -4.15
C ALA A 93 25.55 2.06 -3.86
N TRP A 94 25.78 3.07 -3.03
CA TRP A 94 24.72 4.00 -2.60
C TRP A 94 23.92 4.60 -3.77
N PRO A 95 24.54 5.11 -4.88
CA PRO A 95 23.77 5.64 -6.01
C PRO A 95 22.91 4.58 -6.70
N MET A 96 23.41 3.34 -6.85
CA MET A 96 22.68 2.25 -7.49
C MET A 96 21.51 1.78 -6.65
N LEU A 97 21.69 1.71 -5.33
CA LEU A 97 20.63 1.36 -4.38
C LEU A 97 19.51 2.42 -4.38
N LEU A 98 19.86 3.70 -4.42
CA LEU A 98 18.90 4.80 -4.51
C LEU A 98 18.14 4.78 -5.84
N LEU A 99 18.86 4.72 -6.97
CA LEU A 99 18.25 4.68 -8.29
C LEU A 99 17.36 3.44 -8.45
N GLY A 100 17.84 2.28 -8.01
CA GLY A 100 17.06 1.05 -7.97
C GLY A 100 15.79 1.20 -7.15
N THR A 101 15.85 1.91 -6.02
CA THR A 101 14.67 2.16 -5.17
C THR A 101 13.67 3.11 -5.84
N VAL A 102 14.13 4.13 -6.54
CA VAL A 102 13.28 5.01 -7.36
C VAL A 102 12.55 4.21 -8.45
N LEU A 103 13.28 3.38 -9.20
CA LEU A 103 12.69 2.57 -10.27
C LEU A 103 11.72 1.51 -9.73
N VAL A 104 12.04 0.86 -8.60
CA VAL A 104 11.09 -0.05 -7.92
C VAL A 104 9.84 0.70 -7.50
N GLY A 105 9.98 1.88 -6.89
CA GLY A 105 8.85 2.73 -6.48
C GLY A 105 7.98 3.12 -7.69
N LEU A 106 8.60 3.52 -8.79
CA LEU A 106 7.91 3.85 -10.04
C LEU A 106 7.16 2.65 -10.61
N GLY A 107 7.79 1.47 -10.66
CA GLY A 107 7.15 0.24 -11.12
C GLY A 107 5.96 -0.17 -10.26
N ILE A 108 6.08 -0.09 -8.93
CA ILE A 108 4.97 -0.36 -8.01
C ILE A 108 3.84 0.66 -8.20
N THR A 109 4.16 1.94 -8.47
CA THR A 109 3.15 2.96 -8.78
C THR A 109 2.31 2.57 -9.99
N HIS A 110 2.95 2.07 -11.07
CA HIS A 110 2.22 1.58 -12.24
C HIS A 110 1.30 0.42 -11.90
N LEU A 111 1.79 -0.56 -11.13
CA LEU A 111 0.95 -1.69 -10.71
C LEU A 111 -0.23 -1.22 -9.86
N ASN A 112 -0.02 -0.34 -8.87
CA ASN A 112 -1.09 0.19 -8.02
C ASN A 112 -2.19 0.91 -8.81
N VAL A 113 -1.79 1.74 -9.79
CA VAL A 113 -2.74 2.54 -10.58
C VAL A 113 -3.42 1.70 -11.67
N LEU A 114 -2.69 0.77 -12.31
CA LEU A 114 -3.15 0.09 -13.52
C LEU A 114 -3.76 -1.29 -13.27
N THR A 115 -3.49 -1.97 -12.14
CA THR A 115 -4.08 -3.29 -11.84
C THR A 115 -5.61 -3.27 -11.83
N PRO A 116 -6.29 -2.27 -11.20
CA PRO A 116 -7.74 -2.15 -11.31
C PRO A 116 -8.23 -2.00 -12.75
N SER A 117 -7.46 -1.29 -13.60
CA SER A 117 -7.79 -1.13 -15.02
C SER A 117 -7.59 -2.42 -15.82
N VAL A 118 -6.62 -3.26 -15.43
CA VAL A 118 -6.46 -4.63 -16.00
C VAL A 118 -7.71 -5.45 -15.68
N VAL A 119 -8.14 -5.46 -14.42
CA VAL A 119 -9.35 -6.19 -14.00
C VAL A 119 -10.58 -5.69 -14.77
N ALA A 120 -10.80 -4.38 -14.82
CA ALA A 120 -11.95 -3.80 -15.53
C ALA A 120 -11.91 -4.06 -17.04
N THR A 121 -10.72 -4.20 -17.65
CA THR A 121 -10.56 -4.46 -19.08
C THR A 121 -10.79 -5.92 -19.44
N TYR A 122 -10.24 -6.84 -18.64
CA TYR A 122 -10.22 -8.26 -18.98
C TYR A 122 -11.35 -9.05 -18.33
N GLU A 123 -11.84 -8.62 -17.15
CA GLU A 123 -12.86 -9.30 -16.34
C GLU A 123 -13.91 -8.33 -15.76
N PRO A 124 -14.62 -7.58 -16.63
CA PRO A 124 -15.59 -6.58 -16.19
C PRO A 124 -16.78 -7.16 -15.43
N ASP A 125 -17.17 -8.40 -15.74
CA ASP A 125 -18.32 -9.07 -15.11
C ASP A 125 -17.96 -9.68 -13.73
N HIS A 126 -16.66 -9.82 -13.40
CA HIS A 126 -16.16 -10.42 -12.15
C HIS A 126 -15.17 -9.50 -11.42
N THR A 127 -15.30 -8.20 -11.56
CA THR A 127 -14.38 -7.19 -11.02
C THR A 127 -14.13 -7.36 -9.52
N ALA A 128 -15.19 -7.61 -8.72
CA ALA A 128 -15.06 -7.80 -7.27
C ALA A 128 -14.17 -8.99 -6.91
N PHE A 129 -14.35 -10.13 -7.58
CA PHE A 129 -13.54 -11.35 -7.34
C PHE A 129 -12.05 -11.11 -7.63
N TYR A 130 -11.72 -10.53 -8.80
CA TYR A 130 -10.33 -10.28 -9.18
C TYR A 130 -9.70 -9.17 -8.33
N THR A 131 -10.47 -8.17 -7.91
CA THR A 131 -10.01 -7.13 -6.98
C THR A 131 -9.68 -7.73 -5.62
N THR A 132 -10.54 -8.58 -5.07
CA THR A 132 -10.26 -9.31 -3.83
C THR A 132 -9.03 -10.19 -3.97
N ALA A 133 -8.89 -10.91 -5.10
CA ALA A 133 -7.74 -11.80 -5.34
C ALA A 133 -6.40 -11.06 -5.32
N TYR A 134 -6.27 -9.93 -6.02
CA TYR A 134 -5.00 -9.19 -5.98
C TYR A 134 -4.78 -8.49 -4.64
N SER A 135 -5.83 -8.01 -3.97
CA SER A 135 -5.70 -7.39 -2.65
C SER A 135 -5.24 -8.39 -1.59
N LEU A 136 -5.79 -9.60 -1.61
CA LEU A 136 -5.29 -10.70 -0.77
C LEU A 136 -3.85 -11.07 -1.12
N ALA A 137 -3.49 -11.11 -2.42
CA ALA A 137 -2.13 -11.38 -2.84
C ALA A 137 -1.12 -10.35 -2.33
N ILE A 138 -1.50 -9.07 -2.24
CA ILE A 138 -0.69 -8.01 -1.62
C ILE A 138 -0.40 -8.37 -0.14
N MET A 139 -1.41 -8.78 0.61
CA MET A 139 -1.27 -9.10 2.04
C MET A 139 -0.52 -10.41 2.27
N VAL A 140 -0.84 -11.45 1.49
CA VAL A 140 -0.13 -12.74 1.50
C VAL A 140 1.34 -12.54 1.14
N GLY A 141 1.63 -11.79 0.08
CA GLY A 141 2.99 -11.46 -0.33
C GLY A 141 3.76 -10.75 0.77
N SER A 142 3.15 -9.73 1.40
CA SER A 142 3.75 -9.03 2.53
C SER A 142 4.08 -9.99 3.69
N SER A 143 3.14 -10.85 4.09
CA SER A 143 3.33 -11.81 5.19
C SER A 143 4.39 -12.85 4.87
N VAL A 144 4.30 -13.48 3.69
CA VAL A 144 5.22 -14.55 3.27
C VAL A 144 6.65 -14.01 3.15
N PHE A 145 6.84 -12.86 2.50
CA PHE A 145 8.18 -12.30 2.33
C PHE A 145 8.76 -11.74 3.64
N SER A 146 7.92 -11.26 4.56
CA SER A 146 8.38 -10.93 5.92
C SER A 146 8.90 -12.17 6.66
N LEU A 147 8.21 -13.32 6.55
CA LEU A 147 8.65 -14.58 7.17
C LEU A 147 9.93 -15.12 6.50
N LEU A 148 10.02 -15.08 5.18
CA LEU A 148 11.13 -15.65 4.43
C LEU A 148 12.41 -14.81 4.54
N THR A 149 12.32 -13.52 4.84
CA THR A 149 13.48 -12.62 4.84
C THR A 149 14.55 -13.06 5.84
N HIS A 150 14.17 -13.41 7.08
CA HIS A 150 15.14 -13.82 8.09
C HIS A 150 15.84 -15.14 7.73
N PRO A 151 15.15 -16.25 7.42
CA PRO A 151 15.84 -17.50 7.05
C PRO A 151 16.70 -17.36 5.79
N LEU A 152 16.27 -16.59 4.80
CA LEU A 152 17.09 -16.30 3.62
C LEU A 152 18.36 -15.53 3.98
N SER A 153 18.22 -14.46 4.75
CA SER A 153 19.35 -13.60 5.11
C SER A 153 20.32 -14.27 6.09
N SER A 154 19.84 -15.14 6.96
CA SER A 154 20.70 -15.86 7.93
C SER A 154 21.45 -17.05 7.32
N THR A 155 20.84 -17.75 6.35
CA THR A 155 21.43 -18.96 5.74
C THR A 155 22.31 -18.62 4.53
N PHE A 156 21.81 -17.71 3.65
CA PHE A 156 22.46 -17.37 2.37
C PHE A 156 22.99 -15.95 2.31
N GLY A 157 22.87 -15.19 3.41
CA GLY A 157 23.21 -13.77 3.48
C GLY A 157 22.13 -12.85 2.93
N TRP A 158 22.20 -11.57 3.31
CA TRP A 158 21.21 -10.54 2.95
C TRP A 158 21.04 -10.34 1.44
N TRP A 159 22.06 -10.60 0.66
CA TRP A 159 22.03 -10.48 -0.80
C TRP A 159 21.04 -11.46 -1.45
N SER A 160 20.85 -12.64 -0.87
CA SER A 160 19.87 -13.63 -1.32
C SER A 160 18.44 -13.08 -1.32
N VAL A 161 18.12 -12.22 -0.37
CA VAL A 161 16.81 -11.54 -0.29
C VAL A 161 16.60 -10.65 -1.52
N LEU A 162 17.61 -9.89 -1.94
CA LEU A 162 17.51 -9.04 -3.14
C LEU A 162 17.37 -9.87 -4.42
N VAL A 163 18.05 -11.02 -4.52
CA VAL A 163 17.92 -11.95 -5.64
C VAL A 163 16.50 -12.54 -5.72
N VAL A 164 15.95 -12.97 -4.58
CA VAL A 164 14.57 -13.50 -4.53
C VAL A 164 13.56 -12.42 -4.91
N LEU A 165 13.75 -11.17 -4.48
CA LEU A 165 12.92 -10.04 -4.90
C LEU A 165 13.02 -9.76 -6.40
N LEU A 166 14.21 -9.86 -6.99
CA LEU A 166 14.39 -9.75 -8.44
C LEU A 166 13.59 -10.84 -9.17
N MET A 167 13.73 -12.10 -8.76
CA MET A 167 12.97 -13.22 -9.36
C MET A 167 11.46 -13.02 -9.24
N LEU A 168 10.99 -12.55 -8.07
CA LEU A 168 9.58 -12.23 -7.85
C LEU A 168 9.07 -11.15 -8.80
N THR A 169 9.87 -10.11 -9.09
CA THR A 169 9.47 -9.03 -10.00
C THR A 169 9.59 -9.43 -11.48
N MET A 170 10.54 -10.31 -11.82
CA MET A 170 10.68 -10.87 -13.17
C MET A 170 9.47 -11.73 -13.57
N PHE A 171 8.88 -12.46 -12.63
CA PHE A 171 7.77 -13.36 -12.93
C PHE A 171 6.55 -12.64 -13.56
N PRO A 172 5.94 -11.61 -12.96
CA PRO A 172 4.84 -10.86 -13.58
C PRO A 172 5.27 -10.12 -14.85
N TRP A 173 6.52 -9.66 -14.93
CA TRP A 173 7.07 -9.01 -16.12
C TRP A 173 7.13 -9.98 -17.30
N LEU A 174 7.70 -11.18 -17.12
CA LEU A 174 7.75 -12.24 -18.14
C LEU A 174 6.35 -12.68 -18.54
N MET A 175 5.48 -12.94 -17.56
CA MET A 175 4.08 -13.31 -17.85
C MET A 175 3.39 -12.25 -18.72
N TRP A 176 3.54 -10.98 -18.37
CA TRP A 176 2.88 -9.90 -19.11
C TRP A 176 3.41 -9.71 -20.53
N ILE A 177 4.72 -9.93 -20.75
CA ILE A 177 5.34 -9.82 -22.07
C ILE A 177 5.04 -11.05 -22.94
N LEU A 178 5.22 -12.26 -22.39
CA LEU A 178 5.08 -13.52 -23.14
C LEU A 178 3.62 -13.85 -23.42
N PHE A 179 2.76 -13.69 -22.42
CA PHE A 179 1.34 -13.99 -22.59
C PHE A 179 0.59 -12.74 -23.09
N ARG A 180 0.44 -12.66 -24.42
CA ARG A 180 -0.37 -11.62 -25.05
C ARG A 180 -1.84 -11.90 -24.79
N LEU A 181 -2.36 -11.48 -23.64
CA LEU A 181 -3.79 -11.58 -23.33
C LEU A 181 -4.60 -10.88 -24.43
N PRO A 182 -5.43 -11.61 -25.20
CA PRO A 182 -6.30 -10.99 -26.18
C PRO A 182 -7.34 -10.14 -25.46
N VAL A 183 -7.47 -8.88 -25.86
CA VAL A 183 -8.53 -8.01 -25.34
C VAL A 183 -9.89 -8.63 -25.75
N PRO A 184 -10.83 -8.84 -24.81
CA PRO A 184 -12.13 -9.44 -25.13
C PRO A 184 -12.84 -8.65 -26.23
N VAL A 185 -13.39 -9.34 -27.23
CA VAL A 185 -14.17 -8.74 -28.33
C VAL A 185 -15.31 -7.88 -27.79
N ARG A 186 -15.91 -8.29 -26.67
CA ARG A 186 -16.96 -7.55 -25.94
C ARG A 186 -16.48 -6.18 -25.41
N SER A 187 -15.21 -6.05 -25.06
CA SER A 187 -14.56 -4.76 -24.71
C SER A 187 -14.34 -3.90 -25.96
N GLN A 188 -14.14 -4.52 -27.11
CA GLN A 188 -14.03 -3.81 -28.39
C GLN A 188 -15.41 -3.35 -28.90
N ALA A 189 -16.45 -4.16 -28.74
CA ALA A 189 -17.82 -3.80 -29.08
C ALA A 189 -18.32 -2.64 -28.19
N LYS A 190 -18.05 -2.66 -26.86
CA LYS A 190 -18.32 -1.51 -25.99
C LYS A 190 -17.46 -0.28 -26.34
N ARG A 191 -16.28 -0.46 -26.96
CA ARG A 191 -15.48 0.68 -27.49
C ARG A 191 -16.01 1.19 -28.83
N ALA A 192 -16.55 0.33 -29.67
CA ALA A 192 -17.20 0.73 -30.91
C ALA A 192 -18.55 1.42 -30.62
N ASP A 193 -19.33 0.89 -29.69
CA ASP A 193 -20.55 1.51 -29.17
C ASP A 193 -20.27 2.80 -28.37
N ASN A 194 -19.10 2.91 -27.72
CA ASN A 194 -18.60 4.15 -27.12
C ASN A 194 -18.11 5.21 -28.14
N GLN A 195 -18.12 4.95 -29.44
CA GLN A 195 -18.03 6.06 -30.42
C GLN A 195 -19.40 6.75 -30.58
N SER A 196 -20.49 6.05 -30.37
CA SER A 196 -21.82 6.64 -30.14
C SER A 196 -22.04 7.08 -28.69
N VAL A 197 -21.32 6.51 -27.73
CA VAL A 197 -21.27 6.89 -26.30
C VAL A 197 -20.21 7.98 -26.02
N LYS A 198 -19.54 8.53 -27.04
CA LYS A 198 -18.85 9.84 -26.91
C LYS A 198 -19.82 10.96 -26.51
N SER A 199 -21.13 10.75 -26.70
CA SER A 199 -22.15 11.67 -26.19
C SER A 199 -22.55 11.42 -24.73
N ILE A 200 -22.21 10.24 -24.14
CA ILE A 200 -22.50 9.90 -22.71
C ILE A 200 -21.26 10.09 -21.83
N TYR A 201 -20.06 10.09 -22.42
CA TYR A 201 -18.78 10.45 -21.79
C TYR A 201 -18.24 11.81 -22.28
N GLU A 202 -19.06 12.63 -22.86
CA GLU A 202 -18.86 14.06 -22.66
C GLU A 202 -18.91 14.24 -21.14
N PRO A 203 -17.84 14.77 -20.52
CA PRO A 203 -17.92 15.13 -19.14
C PRO A 203 -19.18 15.95 -19.05
N ASP A 204 -20.06 15.58 -18.16
CA ASP A 204 -21.16 16.42 -17.74
C ASP A 204 -20.52 17.65 -17.08
N LEU A 205 -19.87 18.46 -17.93
CA LEU A 205 -19.16 19.71 -17.64
C LEU A 205 -20.12 20.79 -17.15
N LYS A 206 -21.40 20.40 -16.96
CA LYS A 206 -22.45 21.28 -16.45
C LYS A 206 -23.05 20.82 -15.12
N THR A 207 -22.53 19.81 -14.46
CA THR A 207 -22.80 19.66 -13.03
C THR A 207 -21.99 20.71 -12.29
N THR A 208 -22.67 21.77 -11.87
CA THR A 208 -22.22 22.87 -11.00
C THR A 208 -21.79 22.43 -9.61
N ALA A 209 -21.38 21.18 -9.44
CA ALA A 209 -20.87 20.66 -8.19
C ALA A 209 -19.48 21.24 -7.91
N ALA A 210 -19.35 21.95 -6.79
CA ALA A 210 -18.10 22.58 -6.35
C ALA A 210 -16.90 21.62 -6.45
N PRO A 211 -15.69 22.13 -6.76
CA PRO A 211 -14.48 21.33 -6.80
C PRO A 211 -14.26 20.58 -5.48
N LEU A 212 -13.82 19.30 -5.55
CA LEU A 212 -13.66 18.47 -4.34
C LEU A 212 -12.66 19.03 -3.33
N TRP A 213 -11.68 19.81 -3.78
CA TRP A 213 -10.75 20.51 -2.87
C TRP A 213 -11.43 21.58 -2.00
N GLN A 214 -12.65 22.02 -2.32
CA GLN A 214 -13.47 22.91 -1.48
C GLN A 214 -14.40 22.13 -0.54
N ASN A 215 -14.48 20.81 -0.70
CA ASN A 215 -15.38 19.97 0.08
C ASN A 215 -14.68 19.44 1.34
N ARG A 216 -15.18 19.84 2.52
CA ARG A 216 -14.62 19.38 3.82
C ARG A 216 -14.56 17.87 3.99
N TYR A 217 -15.50 17.13 3.41
CA TYR A 217 -15.54 15.69 3.50
C TYR A 217 -14.39 15.02 2.71
N ALA A 218 -14.02 15.61 1.57
CA ALA A 218 -12.86 15.15 0.81
C ALA A 218 -11.56 15.29 1.61
N TRP A 219 -11.40 16.39 2.37
CA TRP A 219 -10.27 16.58 3.29
C TRP A 219 -10.28 15.59 4.45
N CYS A 220 -11.45 15.26 5.00
CA CYS A 220 -11.55 14.22 6.04
C CYS A 220 -11.19 12.83 5.50
N CYS A 221 -11.59 12.48 4.26
CA CYS A 221 -11.14 11.27 3.58
C CYS A 221 -9.61 11.27 3.39
N LEU A 222 -9.05 12.40 2.95
CA LEU A 222 -7.60 12.56 2.78
C LEU A 222 -6.87 12.42 4.12
N LEU A 223 -7.36 13.06 5.18
CA LEU A 223 -6.76 12.97 6.50
C LEU A 223 -6.81 11.54 7.06
N MET A 224 -7.96 10.85 6.98
CA MET A 224 -8.10 9.47 7.41
C MET A 224 -7.15 8.54 6.64
N PHE A 225 -7.11 8.65 5.31
CA PHE A 225 -6.23 7.85 4.47
C PHE A 225 -4.76 8.18 4.70
N GLY A 226 -4.40 9.46 4.81
CA GLY A 226 -3.03 9.91 4.99
C GLY A 226 -2.46 9.53 6.35
N THR A 227 -3.24 9.68 7.42
CA THR A 227 -2.81 9.33 8.79
C THR A 227 -2.63 7.83 8.96
N GLN A 228 -3.57 7.00 8.47
CA GLN A 228 -3.38 5.54 8.50
C GLN A 228 -2.17 5.12 7.65
N SER A 229 -1.97 5.73 6.46
CA SER A 229 -0.84 5.43 5.61
C SER A 229 0.49 5.86 6.26
N LEU A 230 0.54 6.99 6.95
CA LEU A 230 1.69 7.44 7.72
C LEU A 230 2.07 6.38 8.77
N ILE A 231 1.10 5.92 9.57
CA ILE A 231 1.32 4.87 10.57
C ILE A 231 1.82 3.58 9.90
N ASN A 232 1.11 3.13 8.86
CA ASN A 232 1.46 1.90 8.15
C ASN A 232 2.90 1.91 7.62
N TYR A 233 3.27 2.93 6.88
CA TYR A 233 4.59 2.98 6.25
C TYR A 233 5.70 3.23 7.26
N THR A 234 5.44 3.99 8.32
CA THR A 234 6.41 4.20 9.40
C THR A 234 6.64 2.91 10.18
N LEU A 235 5.60 2.19 10.56
CA LEU A 235 5.73 0.91 11.26
C LEU A 235 6.43 -0.16 10.40
N VAL A 236 6.04 -0.30 9.14
CA VAL A 236 6.70 -1.24 8.21
C VAL A 236 8.20 -0.94 8.07
N ALA A 237 8.58 0.35 8.06
CA ALA A 237 9.96 0.77 7.91
C ALA A 237 10.78 0.61 9.22
N TRP A 238 10.22 0.98 10.35
CA TRP A 238 10.98 1.18 11.59
C TRP A 238 10.66 0.21 12.70
N LEU A 239 9.54 -0.52 12.67
CA LEU A 239 9.23 -1.54 13.67
C LEU A 239 10.33 -2.63 13.78
N PRO A 240 10.93 -3.13 12.67
CA PRO A 240 12.05 -4.06 12.77
C PRO A 240 13.22 -3.50 13.56
N GLU A 241 13.59 -2.25 13.32
CA GLU A 241 14.75 -1.63 13.97
C GLU A 241 14.46 -1.34 15.45
N LEU A 242 13.25 -0.89 15.76
CA LEU A 242 12.81 -0.69 17.14
C LEU A 242 12.84 -2.00 17.94
N MET A 243 12.44 -3.11 17.33
CA MET A 243 12.48 -4.44 17.94
C MET A 243 13.93 -4.92 18.14
N ARG A 244 14.82 -4.68 17.16
CA ARG A 244 16.26 -4.99 17.30
C ARG A 244 16.89 -4.21 18.45
N PHE A 245 16.55 -2.93 18.56
CA PHE A 245 17.01 -2.07 19.66
C PHE A 245 16.58 -2.61 21.02
N ASN A 246 15.41 -3.26 21.10
CA ASN A 246 14.90 -3.94 22.30
C ASN A 246 15.39 -5.41 22.43
N GLY A 247 16.40 -5.83 21.65
CA GLY A 247 17.03 -7.14 21.77
C GLY A 247 16.24 -8.30 21.15
N ILE A 248 15.19 -8.04 20.36
CA ILE A 248 14.39 -9.07 19.69
C ILE A 248 15.15 -9.66 18.51
N SER A 249 15.16 -10.98 18.40
CA SER A 249 15.88 -11.68 17.33
C SER A 249 15.27 -11.47 15.95
N GLY A 250 16.08 -11.54 14.89
CA GLY A 250 15.64 -11.34 13.51
C GLY A 250 14.52 -12.29 13.07
N GLY A 251 14.53 -13.54 13.53
CA GLY A 251 13.45 -14.50 13.28
C GLY A 251 12.12 -14.06 13.87
N GLN A 252 12.14 -13.60 15.11
CA GLN A 252 10.95 -13.09 15.80
C GLN A 252 10.42 -11.83 15.14
N ILE A 253 11.30 -10.91 14.71
CA ILE A 253 10.91 -9.71 13.96
C ILE A 253 10.19 -10.08 12.67
N SER A 254 10.69 -11.05 11.92
CA SER A 254 10.05 -11.52 10.68
C SER A 254 8.65 -12.08 10.93
N ILE A 255 8.46 -12.83 12.03
CA ILE A 255 7.14 -13.33 12.43
C ILE A 255 6.20 -12.18 12.78
N VAL A 256 6.65 -11.21 13.57
CA VAL A 256 5.85 -10.04 13.96
C VAL A 256 5.38 -9.24 12.74
N LEU A 257 6.26 -8.99 11.77
CA LEU A 257 5.88 -8.29 10.53
C LEU A 257 4.94 -9.10 9.64
N ALA A 258 5.10 -10.43 9.63
CA ALA A 258 4.16 -11.30 8.93
C ALA A 258 2.77 -11.24 9.57
N MET A 259 2.70 -11.27 10.91
CA MET A 259 1.43 -11.13 11.65
C MET A 259 0.79 -9.75 11.41
N TYR A 260 1.59 -8.68 11.38
CA TYR A 260 1.14 -7.34 11.01
C TYR A 260 0.39 -7.34 9.67
N SER A 261 0.99 -7.94 8.65
CA SER A 261 0.41 -8.00 7.31
C SER A 261 -0.80 -8.94 7.24
N ALA A 262 -0.72 -10.09 7.92
CA ALA A 262 -1.79 -11.08 7.94
C ALA A 262 -3.05 -10.59 8.65
N ALA A 263 -2.90 -9.74 9.68
CA ALA A 263 -4.02 -9.17 10.43
C ALA A 263 -4.99 -8.34 9.56
N GLY A 264 -4.51 -7.83 8.42
CA GLY A 264 -5.36 -7.14 7.45
C GLY A 264 -6.23 -8.05 6.59
N MET A 265 -5.92 -9.36 6.48
CA MET A 265 -6.66 -10.28 5.60
C MET A 265 -8.13 -10.43 6.00
N PRO A 266 -8.48 -10.77 7.25
CA PRO A 266 -9.89 -10.86 7.67
C PRO A 266 -10.61 -9.51 7.54
N VAL A 267 -9.92 -8.40 7.81
CA VAL A 267 -10.48 -7.06 7.64
C VAL A 267 -10.85 -6.81 6.17
N SER A 268 -9.97 -7.18 5.23
CA SER A 268 -10.21 -7.02 3.79
C SER A 268 -11.41 -7.82 3.29
N LEU A 269 -11.67 -8.98 3.88
CA LEU A 269 -12.79 -9.84 3.49
C LEU A 269 -14.11 -9.37 4.09
N LEU A 270 -14.11 -8.90 5.34
CA LEU A 270 -15.34 -8.68 6.11
C LEU A 270 -15.82 -7.22 6.10
N LEU A 271 -14.86 -6.27 6.10
CA LEU A 271 -15.19 -4.86 6.28
C LEU A 271 -16.04 -4.26 5.16
N PRO A 272 -15.82 -4.52 3.85
CA PRO A 272 -16.65 -3.93 2.80
C PRO A 272 -18.13 -4.27 2.97
N ARG A 273 -18.44 -5.55 3.24
CA ARG A 273 -19.82 -5.99 3.50
C ARG A 273 -20.40 -5.35 4.75
N PHE A 274 -19.60 -5.24 5.81
CA PHE A 274 -20.02 -4.56 7.04
C PHE A 274 -20.35 -3.07 6.78
N LEU A 275 -19.55 -2.35 6.00
CA LEU A 275 -19.81 -0.94 5.68
C LEU A 275 -21.06 -0.74 4.82
N GLU A 276 -21.42 -1.71 3.97
CA GLU A 276 -22.63 -1.67 3.16
C GLU A 276 -23.91 -1.95 3.97
N THR A 277 -23.85 -2.86 4.96
CA THR A 277 -25.04 -3.39 5.64
C THR A 277 -25.26 -2.82 7.04
N ALA A 278 -24.18 -2.39 7.72
CA ALA A 278 -24.26 -1.91 9.09
C ALA A 278 -24.75 -0.47 9.20
N THR A 279 -25.39 -0.15 10.31
CA THR A 279 -25.81 1.21 10.64
C THR A 279 -24.60 2.11 10.88
N HIS A 280 -24.74 3.43 10.65
CA HIS A 280 -23.69 4.41 10.95
C HIS A 280 -23.22 4.33 12.42
N ARG A 281 -24.16 4.02 13.35
CA ARG A 281 -23.82 3.85 14.78
C ARG A 281 -22.88 2.67 14.98
N SER A 282 -23.16 1.52 14.37
CA SER A 282 -22.29 0.34 14.45
C SER A 282 -20.91 0.57 13.80
N GLN A 283 -20.88 1.27 12.68
CA GLN A 283 -19.62 1.66 12.01
C GLN A 283 -18.77 2.57 12.88
N ILE A 284 -19.37 3.56 13.56
CA ILE A 284 -18.67 4.46 14.50
C ILE A 284 -18.15 3.68 15.70
N ILE A 285 -18.98 2.81 16.31
CA ILE A 285 -18.56 1.99 17.45
C ILE A 285 -17.35 1.12 17.05
N MET A 286 -17.39 0.47 15.89
CA MET A 286 -16.26 -0.32 15.39
C MET A 286 -15.00 0.54 15.22
N SER A 287 -15.14 1.74 14.64
CA SER A 287 -14.01 2.66 14.47
C SER A 287 -13.43 3.12 15.81
N ILE A 288 -14.28 3.36 16.83
CA ILE A 288 -13.85 3.68 18.21
C ILE A 288 -13.06 2.50 18.79
N VAL A 289 -13.61 1.28 18.71
CA VAL A 289 -12.97 0.08 19.25
C VAL A 289 -11.58 -0.12 18.62
N VAL A 290 -11.50 -0.04 17.28
CA VAL A 290 -10.21 -0.16 16.57
C VAL A 290 -9.24 0.94 16.98
N GLY A 291 -9.71 2.19 17.08
CA GLY A 291 -8.89 3.33 17.50
C GLY A 291 -8.38 3.19 18.95
N LEU A 292 -9.23 2.79 19.89
CA LEU A 292 -8.87 2.59 21.31
C LEU A 292 -7.87 1.45 21.50
N LEU A 293 -8.07 0.32 20.83
CA LEU A 293 -7.12 -0.81 20.89
C LEU A 293 -5.76 -0.41 20.33
N THR A 294 -5.73 0.37 19.26
CA THR A 294 -4.48 0.86 18.65
C THR A 294 -3.81 1.90 19.55
N LEU A 295 -4.59 2.79 20.17
CA LEU A 295 -4.08 3.78 21.11
C LEU A 295 -3.48 3.10 22.35
N LEU A 296 -4.15 2.06 22.88
CA LEU A 296 -3.61 1.25 23.97
C LEU A 296 -2.29 0.60 23.56
N ALA A 297 -2.20 0.01 22.37
CA ALA A 297 -0.96 -0.56 21.87
C ALA A 297 0.17 0.49 21.76
N ALA A 298 -0.14 1.70 21.28
CA ALA A 298 0.83 2.79 21.21
C ALA A 298 1.27 3.28 22.60
N VAL A 299 0.36 3.42 23.57
CA VAL A 299 0.67 3.82 24.94
C VAL A 299 1.55 2.78 25.64
N LEU A 300 1.29 1.50 25.43
CA LEU A 300 2.14 0.42 25.98
C LEU A 300 3.59 0.49 25.47
N MET A 301 3.86 1.16 24.34
CA MET A 301 5.24 1.38 23.86
C MET A 301 6.09 2.23 24.79
N PHE A 302 5.51 2.97 25.74
CA PHE A 302 6.29 3.68 26.77
C PHE A 302 7.11 2.72 27.66
N TRP A 303 6.67 1.47 27.79
CA TRP A 303 7.36 0.43 28.56
C TRP A 303 8.05 -0.62 27.66
N GLN A 304 8.31 -0.30 26.40
CA GLN A 304 8.79 -1.25 25.38
C GLN A 304 10.04 -2.04 25.80
N SER A 305 10.97 -1.44 26.57
CA SER A 305 12.22 -2.09 27.01
C SER A 305 12.02 -3.26 27.97
N SER A 306 10.88 -3.33 28.66
CA SER A 306 10.54 -4.40 29.60
C SER A 306 9.43 -5.34 29.07
N MET A 307 8.95 -5.09 27.86
CA MET A 307 7.82 -5.84 27.31
C MET A 307 8.26 -7.20 26.73
N PRO A 308 7.52 -8.26 27.07
CA PRO A 308 7.78 -9.59 26.52
C PRO A 308 7.42 -9.65 25.02
N LEU A 309 7.89 -10.68 24.32
CA LEU A 309 7.62 -10.89 22.88
C LEU A 309 6.11 -10.88 22.55
N VAL A 310 5.27 -11.37 23.46
CA VAL A 310 3.80 -11.38 23.30
C VAL A 310 3.23 -9.97 23.09
N TYR A 311 3.82 -8.95 23.70
CA TYR A 311 3.43 -7.56 23.46
C TYR A 311 3.65 -7.15 21.99
N TRP A 312 4.78 -7.54 21.39
CA TRP A 312 5.10 -7.23 20.00
C TRP A 312 4.15 -7.91 19.01
N TYR A 313 3.70 -9.13 19.34
CA TYR A 313 2.62 -9.80 18.59
C TYR A 313 1.31 -9.03 18.70
N TYR A 314 0.91 -8.64 19.91
CA TYR A 314 -0.28 -7.81 20.13
C TYR A 314 -0.18 -6.50 19.35
N LEU A 315 0.91 -5.77 19.48
CA LEU A 315 1.15 -4.50 18.78
C LEU A 315 1.00 -4.67 17.27
N SER A 316 1.60 -5.70 16.70
CA SER A 316 1.59 -5.94 15.25
C SER A 316 0.20 -6.31 14.73
N ILE A 317 -0.54 -7.16 15.42
CA ILE A 317 -1.88 -7.58 15.02
C ILE A 317 -2.84 -6.38 15.07
N ILE A 318 -2.85 -5.62 16.17
CA ILE A 318 -3.76 -4.50 16.37
C ILE A 318 -3.44 -3.37 15.38
N THR A 319 -2.17 -3.00 15.22
CA THR A 319 -1.78 -1.92 14.29
C THR A 319 -1.95 -2.34 12.82
N GLY A 320 -1.68 -3.61 12.48
CA GLY A 320 -1.93 -4.16 11.16
C GLY A 320 -3.42 -4.19 10.80
N ALA A 321 -4.27 -4.64 11.72
CA ALA A 321 -5.72 -4.62 11.55
C ALA A 321 -6.26 -3.19 11.43
N MET A 322 -5.75 -2.25 12.26
CA MET A 322 -6.13 -0.83 12.21
C MET A 322 -5.79 -0.21 10.85
N THR A 323 -4.56 -0.37 10.40
CA THR A 323 -4.14 0.23 9.12
C THR A 323 -4.93 -0.34 7.95
N ALA A 324 -5.21 -1.65 7.95
CA ALA A 324 -6.10 -2.27 6.97
C ALA A 324 -7.54 -1.77 7.09
N PHE A 325 -8.07 -1.61 8.31
CA PHE A 325 -9.43 -1.13 8.55
C PHE A 325 -9.66 0.24 7.91
N TYR A 326 -8.85 1.24 8.23
CA TYR A 326 -9.04 2.59 7.69
C TYR A 326 -8.68 2.69 6.20
N PHE A 327 -7.73 1.89 5.73
CA PHE A 327 -7.41 1.80 4.31
C PHE A 327 -8.60 1.28 3.48
N ILE A 328 -9.16 0.14 3.88
CA ILE A 328 -10.28 -0.49 3.18
C ILE A 328 -11.55 0.34 3.35
N MET A 329 -11.75 0.93 4.53
CA MET A 329 -12.84 1.88 4.76
C MET A 329 -12.78 3.03 3.77
N ALA A 330 -11.61 3.64 3.54
CA ALA A 330 -11.46 4.70 2.54
C ALA A 330 -11.83 4.21 1.14
N LEU A 331 -11.22 3.10 0.68
CA LEU A 331 -11.46 2.55 -0.65
C LEU A 331 -12.92 2.16 -0.90
N THR A 332 -13.60 1.61 0.12
CA THR A 332 -15.01 1.24 0.04
C THR A 332 -15.91 2.49 0.06
N THR A 333 -15.54 3.50 0.83
CA THR A 333 -16.32 4.74 0.95
C THR A 333 -16.35 5.55 -0.34
N PHE A 334 -15.25 5.56 -1.13
CA PHE A 334 -15.19 6.35 -2.36
C PHE A 334 -16.38 6.07 -3.31
N PRO A 335 -16.64 4.84 -3.75
CA PRO A 335 -17.79 4.57 -4.62
C PRO A 335 -19.13 4.67 -3.90
N LEU A 336 -19.21 4.33 -2.59
CA LEU A 336 -20.48 4.37 -1.84
C LEU A 336 -20.98 5.80 -1.60
N LYS A 337 -20.07 6.77 -1.49
CA LYS A 337 -20.37 8.16 -1.10
C LYS A 337 -20.23 9.18 -2.23
N THR A 338 -20.04 8.74 -3.45
CA THR A 338 -19.98 9.63 -4.64
C THR A 338 -21.15 9.36 -5.57
N ILE A 339 -21.57 10.41 -6.30
CA ILE A 339 -22.77 10.37 -7.17
C ILE A 339 -22.46 9.86 -8.58
N SER A 340 -21.18 9.78 -8.96
CA SER A 340 -20.76 9.33 -10.29
C SER A 340 -19.38 8.68 -10.27
N PRO A 341 -19.05 7.80 -11.24
CA PRO A 341 -17.71 7.22 -11.38
C PRO A 341 -16.60 8.26 -11.52
N THR A 342 -16.87 9.38 -12.19
CA THR A 342 -15.94 10.49 -12.32
C THR A 342 -15.64 11.13 -10.97
N ARG A 343 -16.67 11.36 -10.15
CA ARG A 343 -16.50 11.86 -8.78
C ARG A 343 -15.75 10.86 -7.90
N THR A 344 -16.01 9.55 -8.05
CA THR A 344 -15.26 8.51 -7.34
C THR A 344 -13.77 8.60 -7.67
N ALA A 345 -13.41 8.71 -8.94
CA ALA A 345 -12.02 8.82 -9.38
C ALA A 345 -11.35 10.11 -8.87
N GLN A 346 -12.07 11.23 -8.89
CA GLN A 346 -11.57 12.51 -8.38
C GLN A 346 -11.33 12.46 -6.87
N LEU A 347 -12.28 11.91 -6.09
CA LEU A 347 -12.15 11.76 -4.63
C LEU A 347 -11.01 10.82 -4.27
N SER A 348 -10.94 9.68 -4.94
CA SER A 348 -9.84 8.70 -4.76
C SER A 348 -8.48 9.31 -5.10
N GLY A 349 -8.37 10.02 -6.24
CA GLY A 349 -7.14 10.67 -6.67
C GLY A 349 -6.66 11.74 -5.69
N LEU A 350 -7.56 12.63 -5.25
CA LEU A 350 -7.24 13.66 -4.26
C LEU A 350 -6.80 13.04 -2.93
N THR A 351 -7.58 12.08 -2.43
CA THR A 351 -7.34 11.41 -1.16
C THR A 351 -6.03 10.63 -1.15
N GLN A 352 -5.74 9.87 -2.20
CA GLN A 352 -4.53 9.08 -2.28
C GLN A 352 -3.29 9.93 -2.51
N SER A 353 -3.32 10.89 -3.45
CA SER A 353 -2.17 11.77 -3.69
C SER A 353 -1.81 12.60 -2.45
N GLY A 354 -2.79 13.28 -1.84
CA GLY A 354 -2.56 14.05 -0.62
C GLY A 354 -2.22 13.17 0.59
N GLY A 355 -2.85 12.00 0.69
CA GLY A 355 -2.59 11.05 1.75
C GLY A 355 -1.18 10.44 1.69
N TYR A 356 -0.67 10.11 0.50
CA TYR A 356 0.72 9.66 0.35
C TYR A 356 1.73 10.78 0.58
N LEU A 357 1.37 12.05 0.33
CA LEU A 357 2.19 13.18 0.75
C LEU A 357 2.37 13.18 2.28
N ILE A 358 1.28 13.08 3.03
CA ILE A 358 1.33 12.97 4.50
C ILE A 358 2.18 11.76 4.91
N ALA A 359 1.93 10.60 4.30
CA ALA A 359 2.62 9.36 4.63
C ALA A 359 4.13 9.40 4.37
N SER A 360 4.59 10.15 3.36
CA SER A 360 6.02 10.23 3.01
C SER A 360 6.89 10.86 4.11
N PHE A 361 6.30 11.69 4.97
CA PHE A 361 7.02 12.27 6.10
C PHE A 361 7.25 11.26 7.24
N GLY A 362 6.40 10.25 7.39
CA GLY A 362 6.45 9.32 8.50
C GLY A 362 7.81 8.62 8.67
N PRO A 363 8.26 7.80 7.70
CA PRO A 363 9.52 7.07 7.81
C PRO A 363 10.75 7.99 7.95
N ALA A 364 10.75 9.13 7.23
CA ALA A 364 11.87 10.07 7.26
C ALA A 364 12.01 10.76 8.62
N LEU A 365 10.91 11.33 9.14
CA LEU A 365 10.90 11.99 10.44
C LEU A 365 11.18 11.02 11.59
N TYR A 366 10.60 9.81 11.53
CA TYR A 366 10.87 8.78 12.53
C TYR A 366 12.35 8.39 12.52
N GLY A 367 12.98 8.24 11.37
CA GLY A 367 14.39 7.91 11.26
C GLY A 367 15.31 9.01 11.82
N LEU A 368 14.98 10.27 11.59
CA LEU A 368 15.71 11.40 12.20
C LEU A 368 15.56 11.41 13.71
N ALA A 369 14.35 11.19 14.21
CA ALA A 369 14.08 11.13 15.65
C ALA A 369 14.71 9.90 16.30
N PHE A 370 14.78 8.76 15.62
CA PHE A 370 15.41 7.53 16.11
C PHE A 370 16.90 7.69 16.39
N LYS A 371 17.60 8.54 15.62
CA LYS A 371 19.03 8.85 15.87
C LYS A 371 19.28 9.52 17.21
N SER A 372 18.37 10.41 17.62
CA SER A 372 18.50 11.20 18.86
C SER A 372 17.85 10.51 20.06
N SER A 373 16.81 9.73 19.85
CA SER A 373 16.05 9.04 20.90
C SER A 373 15.51 7.70 20.39
N PRO A 374 16.30 6.61 20.46
CA PRO A 374 15.86 5.29 20.01
C PRO A 374 14.63 4.77 20.79
N LEU A 375 14.46 5.12 22.06
CA LEU A 375 13.28 4.74 22.86
C LEU A 375 11.99 5.45 22.44
N GLY A 376 12.10 6.51 21.65
CA GLY A 376 10.99 7.02 20.89
C GLY A 376 9.82 7.64 21.64
N ILE A 377 10.03 8.24 22.84
CA ILE A 377 8.95 8.85 23.62
C ILE A 377 8.17 9.88 22.81
N MET A 378 8.87 10.76 22.10
CA MET A 378 8.21 11.75 21.22
C MET A 378 7.48 11.10 20.06
N GLN A 379 8.07 10.05 19.47
CA GLN A 379 7.46 9.28 18.38
C GLN A 379 6.16 8.59 18.83
N ILE A 380 6.12 8.06 20.07
CA ILE A 380 4.92 7.44 20.64
C ILE A 380 3.80 8.46 20.77
N TRP A 381 4.08 9.67 21.28
CA TRP A 381 3.09 10.75 21.34
C TRP A 381 2.60 11.16 19.97
N CYS A 382 3.50 11.26 18.97
CA CYS A 382 3.10 11.54 17.60
C CYS A 382 2.18 10.44 17.05
N PHE A 383 2.48 9.16 17.27
CA PHE A 383 1.59 8.07 16.88
C PHE A 383 0.23 8.15 17.56
N ALA A 384 0.18 8.42 18.87
CA ALA A 384 -1.07 8.55 19.61
C ALA A 384 -1.95 9.68 19.02
N ILE A 385 -1.37 10.85 18.74
CA ILE A 385 -2.08 11.96 18.11
C ILE A 385 -2.59 11.57 16.72
N VAL A 386 -1.77 10.92 15.90
CA VAL A 386 -2.14 10.51 14.55
C VAL A 386 -3.26 9.46 14.56
N ILE A 387 -3.25 8.51 15.52
CA ILE A 387 -4.32 7.52 15.70
C ILE A 387 -5.65 8.23 16.07
N VAL A 388 -5.61 9.20 16.98
CA VAL A 388 -6.79 9.99 17.37
C VAL A 388 -7.33 10.76 16.15
N LEU A 389 -6.47 11.44 15.41
CA LEU A 389 -6.87 12.17 14.19
C LEU A 389 -7.49 11.26 13.14
N CYS A 390 -6.91 10.08 12.92
CA CYS A 390 -7.45 9.07 12.00
C CYS A 390 -8.86 8.63 12.42
N THR A 391 -9.04 8.32 13.70
CA THR A 391 -10.32 7.87 14.26
C THR A 391 -11.37 8.98 14.19
N LEU A 392 -11.03 10.22 14.53
CA LEU A 392 -11.95 11.37 14.43
C LEU A 392 -12.36 11.66 12.98
N ALA A 393 -11.39 11.61 12.05
CA ALA A 393 -11.67 11.78 10.63
C ALA A 393 -12.64 10.73 10.11
N SER A 394 -12.51 9.47 10.58
CA SER A 394 -13.41 8.38 10.19
C SER A 394 -14.87 8.64 10.58
N PHE A 395 -15.16 9.31 11.71
CA PHE A 395 -16.53 9.65 12.10
C PHE A 395 -17.20 10.59 11.11
N VAL A 396 -16.44 11.56 10.60
CA VAL A 396 -16.94 12.48 9.57
C VAL A 396 -17.18 11.73 8.27
N VAL A 397 -16.24 10.84 7.89
CA VAL A 397 -16.35 10.03 6.67
C VAL A 397 -17.56 9.08 6.72
N ILE A 398 -17.83 8.42 7.87
CA ILE A 398 -18.99 7.55 8.06
C ILE A 398 -20.30 8.32 7.86
N LYS A 399 -20.40 9.54 8.42
CA LYS A 399 -21.59 10.40 8.35
C LYS A 399 -21.66 11.23 7.07
N MET A 400 -20.66 11.12 6.18
CA MET A 400 -20.59 11.88 4.94
C MET A 400 -21.81 11.59 4.06
N PRO A 401 -22.51 12.63 3.53
CA PRO A 401 -23.51 12.46 2.49
C PRO A 401 -22.87 12.04 1.16
N LYS A 402 -23.67 11.64 0.18
CA LYS A 402 -23.15 11.47 -1.20
C LYS A 402 -22.77 12.82 -1.78
N ILE A 403 -21.59 12.88 -2.42
CA ILE A 403 -21.00 14.11 -3.00
C ILE A 403 -20.64 13.93 -4.47
#